data_a9d24a1dab3a254559caaf291c2a6f49
#
_entry.id   a9d24a1dab3a254559caaf291c2a6f49
#
_cell.length_a   1.000
_cell.length_b   1.000
_cell.length_c   1.000
_cell.angle_alpha   90.00
_cell.angle_beta   90.00
_cell.angle_gamma   90.00
#
_symmetry.space_group_name_H-M   'P 1'
#
loop_
_entity.id
_entity.type
_entity.pdbx_description
1 polymer ?
#
loop_
_entity_poly.entity_id
_entity_poly.type
_entity_poly.pdbx_seq_one_letter_code
_entity_poly.pdbx_strand_id
1 'polypeptide(L)'
;MIQSWIMKNIHILIQMKINKLIIFKYILSNIINMIEINDPEKFRNNVVNKINIIVKHTKMSNNIEKSIFNASLNQAKKLKVIKKWNNNSFVEIYILILKKIFINLKNENVLSKIKNKEIDACKIGDMTHIEIYPDIWNELIENKKKVDENKFNGNITATTDNFTCYKCKSQKCSYYQLQTRSADEPMTTYVDCLNCGNRWKC
;
A
#
# COMPACT_ATOMS: atom_id res chain seq x y z
N MET A 1 26.24 3.26 -27.01
CA MET A 1 25.42 4.48 -27.28
C MET A 1 23.90 4.23 -27.19
N ILE A 2 23.37 3.21 -27.84
CA ILE A 2 21.90 2.93 -27.89
C ILE A 2 21.31 2.62 -26.49
N GLN A 3 21.97 1.81 -25.67
CA GLN A 3 21.50 1.48 -24.30
C GLN A 3 21.44 2.69 -23.38
N SER A 4 22.41 3.61 -23.46
CA SER A 4 22.41 4.85 -22.68
C SER A 4 21.24 5.78 -23.07
N TRP A 5 20.88 5.82 -24.34
CA TRP A 5 19.76 6.61 -24.86
C TRP A 5 18.41 6.01 -24.42
N ILE A 6 18.27 4.68 -24.46
CA ILE A 6 17.05 3.97 -23.98
C ILE A 6 16.85 4.19 -22.48
N MET A 7 17.89 4.07 -21.67
CA MET A 7 17.81 4.29 -20.22
C MET A 7 17.44 5.72 -19.86
N LYS A 8 17.96 6.73 -20.57
CA LYS A 8 17.56 8.14 -20.40
C LYS A 8 16.09 8.36 -20.72
N ASN A 9 15.58 7.78 -21.81
CA ASN A 9 14.17 7.94 -22.20
C ASN A 9 13.22 7.23 -21.24
N ILE A 10 13.58 6.05 -20.74
CA ILE A 10 12.81 5.35 -19.69
C ILE A 10 12.78 6.19 -18.42
N HIS A 11 13.90 6.76 -17.99
CA HIS A 11 13.95 7.62 -16.81
C HIS A 11 13.06 8.87 -16.96
N ILE A 12 13.07 9.51 -18.11
CA ILE A 12 12.22 10.67 -18.44
C ILE A 12 10.73 10.27 -18.41
N LEU A 13 10.36 9.12 -18.98
CA LEU A 13 8.98 8.61 -18.98
C LEU A 13 8.49 8.26 -17.56
N ILE A 14 9.35 7.67 -16.72
CA ILE A 14 9.05 7.40 -15.32
C ILE A 14 8.86 8.71 -14.56
N GLN A 15 9.73 9.68 -14.76
CA GLN A 15 9.66 10.99 -14.11
C GLN A 15 8.40 11.78 -14.55
N MET A 16 8.02 11.70 -15.81
CA MET A 16 6.77 12.29 -16.32
C MET A 16 5.52 11.61 -15.72
N LYS A 17 5.53 10.27 -15.54
CA LYS A 17 4.44 9.56 -14.85
C LYS A 17 4.35 9.94 -13.37
N ILE A 18 5.48 10.03 -12.68
CA ILE A 18 5.55 10.44 -11.26
C ILE A 18 5.05 11.89 -11.11
N ASN A 19 5.51 12.81 -11.96
CA ASN A 19 5.06 14.20 -11.94
C ASN A 19 3.55 14.32 -12.23
N LYS A 20 3.03 13.55 -13.19
CA LYS A 20 1.58 13.50 -13.47
C LYS A 20 0.78 13.00 -12.26
N LEU A 21 1.32 12.01 -11.52
CA LEU A 21 0.68 11.49 -10.31
C LEU A 21 0.71 12.50 -9.15
N ILE A 22 1.82 13.23 -9.02
CA ILE A 22 1.98 14.28 -8.01
C ILE A 22 1.07 15.47 -8.31
N ILE A 23 1.03 15.93 -9.56
CA ILE A 23 0.13 17.00 -10.01
C ILE A 23 -1.33 16.58 -9.84
N PHE A 24 -1.67 15.33 -10.19
CA PHE A 24 -3.02 14.80 -10.00
C PHE A 24 -3.38 14.72 -8.50
N LYS A 25 -2.46 14.29 -7.63
CA LYS A 25 -2.64 14.33 -6.17
C LYS A 25 -2.82 15.76 -5.66
N TYR A 26 -2.01 16.69 -6.13
CA TYR A 26 -2.08 18.10 -5.74
C TYR A 26 -3.38 18.76 -6.21
N ILE A 27 -3.80 18.51 -7.46
CA ILE A 27 -5.10 18.99 -7.97
C ILE A 27 -6.25 18.34 -7.20
N LEU A 28 -6.17 17.02 -6.90
CA LEU A 28 -7.19 16.35 -6.10
C LEU A 28 -7.28 16.89 -4.67
N SER A 29 -6.14 17.18 -4.03
CA SER A 29 -6.13 17.77 -2.68
C SER A 29 -6.69 19.18 -2.68
N ASN A 30 -6.39 19.99 -3.69
CA ASN A 30 -6.94 21.34 -3.83
C ASN A 30 -8.44 21.33 -4.16
N ILE A 31 -8.90 20.39 -4.97
CA ILE A 31 -10.34 20.19 -5.24
C ILE A 31 -11.07 19.70 -3.98
N ILE A 32 -10.46 18.83 -3.19
CA ILE A 32 -11.02 18.33 -1.93
C ILE A 32 -11.10 19.44 -0.88
N ASN A 33 -10.09 20.32 -0.84
CA ASN A 33 -10.08 21.48 0.07
C ASN A 33 -11.15 22.55 -0.27
N MET A 34 -11.80 22.44 -1.44
CA MET A 34 -12.88 23.35 -1.88
C MET A 34 -14.27 22.72 -1.85
N ILE A 35 -14.43 21.47 -1.37
CA ILE A 35 -15.73 20.82 -1.32
C ILE A 35 -16.43 21.18 -0.02
N GLU A 36 -17.15 22.28 -0.01
CA GLU A 36 -18.15 22.56 1.00
C GLU A 36 -19.44 21.80 0.64
N ILE A 37 -19.87 20.91 1.53
CA ILE A 37 -21.13 20.19 1.37
C ILE A 37 -22.21 20.98 2.07
N ASN A 38 -22.91 21.85 1.31
CA ASN A 38 -23.98 22.68 1.82
C ASN A 38 -25.22 21.88 2.25
N ASP A 39 -25.50 20.76 1.54
CA ASP A 39 -26.63 19.88 1.83
C ASP A 39 -26.13 18.41 1.96
N PRO A 40 -25.87 17.97 3.19
CA PRO A 40 -25.37 16.62 3.46
C PRO A 40 -26.36 15.53 3.07
N GLU A 41 -27.66 15.76 3.23
CA GLU A 41 -28.68 14.74 2.93
C GLU A 41 -28.78 14.51 1.43
N LYS A 42 -28.84 15.58 0.66
CA LYS A 42 -28.84 15.50 -0.81
C LYS A 42 -27.57 14.85 -1.34
N PHE A 43 -26.41 15.17 -0.75
CA PHE A 43 -25.15 14.53 -1.11
C PHE A 43 -25.18 13.02 -0.86
N ARG A 44 -25.62 12.58 0.33
CA ARG A 44 -25.74 11.16 0.69
C ARG A 44 -26.74 10.43 -0.21
N ASN A 45 -27.87 11.03 -0.52
CA ASN A 45 -28.85 10.46 -1.45
C ASN A 45 -28.27 10.29 -2.86
N ASN A 46 -27.46 11.23 -3.34
CA ASN A 46 -26.76 11.10 -4.61
C ASN A 46 -25.74 9.94 -4.58
N VAL A 47 -25.05 9.73 -3.45
CA VAL A 47 -24.16 8.58 -3.26
C VAL A 47 -24.93 7.27 -3.32
N VAL A 48 -26.07 7.16 -2.63
CA VAL A 48 -26.95 5.98 -2.69
C VAL A 48 -27.38 5.69 -4.12
N ASN A 49 -27.82 6.71 -4.86
CA ASN A 49 -28.22 6.54 -6.26
C ASN A 49 -27.09 6.01 -7.13
N LYS A 50 -25.87 6.53 -6.97
CA LYS A 50 -24.69 6.03 -7.68
C LYS A 50 -24.32 4.60 -7.31
N ILE A 51 -24.43 4.22 -6.05
CA ILE A 51 -24.22 2.83 -5.60
C ILE A 51 -25.32 1.94 -6.19
N ASN A 52 -26.56 2.42 -6.23
CA ASN A 52 -27.70 1.64 -6.75
C ASN A 52 -27.56 1.32 -8.26
N ILE A 53 -26.93 2.18 -9.04
CA ILE A 53 -26.64 1.91 -10.46
C ILE A 53 -25.77 0.65 -10.60
N ILE A 54 -24.81 0.44 -9.67
CA ILE A 54 -23.88 -0.70 -9.69
C ILE A 54 -24.53 -1.95 -9.08
N VAL A 55 -25.08 -1.81 -7.88
CA VAL A 55 -25.62 -2.95 -7.08
C VAL A 55 -26.98 -3.41 -7.60
N LYS A 56 -27.79 -2.49 -8.16
CA LYS A 56 -29.16 -2.71 -8.64
C LYS A 56 -30.12 -3.24 -7.55
N HIS A 57 -29.89 -2.81 -6.30
CA HIS A 57 -30.71 -3.22 -5.16
C HIS A 57 -30.78 -2.11 -4.11
N THR A 58 -31.92 -1.44 -3.97
CA THR A 58 -32.09 -0.21 -3.18
C THR A 58 -31.80 -0.38 -1.68
N LYS A 59 -32.33 -1.45 -1.05
CA LYS A 59 -32.06 -1.70 0.37
C LYS A 59 -30.58 -1.91 0.66
N MET A 60 -29.89 -2.66 -0.22
CA MET A 60 -28.45 -2.95 -0.08
C MET A 60 -27.62 -1.68 -0.28
N SER A 61 -27.97 -0.83 -1.25
CA SER A 61 -27.30 0.44 -1.50
C SER A 61 -27.40 1.39 -0.32
N ASN A 62 -28.57 1.46 0.33
CA ASN A 62 -28.76 2.23 1.56
C ASN A 62 -27.92 1.69 2.72
N ASN A 63 -27.83 0.36 2.87
CA ASN A 63 -27.01 -0.25 3.92
C ASN A 63 -25.52 0.01 3.70
N ILE A 64 -25.05 -0.06 2.46
CA ILE A 64 -23.66 0.26 2.10
C ILE A 64 -23.35 1.72 2.43
N GLU A 65 -24.23 2.67 2.06
CA GLU A 65 -23.99 4.09 2.37
C GLU A 65 -23.98 4.33 3.89
N LYS A 66 -24.93 3.76 4.64
CA LYS A 66 -24.93 3.84 6.10
C LYS A 66 -23.64 3.28 6.72
N SER A 67 -23.16 2.18 6.16
CA SER A 67 -21.89 1.57 6.58
C SER A 67 -20.71 2.51 6.32
N ILE A 68 -20.65 3.16 5.16
CA ILE A 68 -19.62 4.17 4.83
C ILE A 68 -19.66 5.31 5.84
N PHE A 69 -20.85 5.83 6.13
CA PHE A 69 -20.98 6.93 7.08
C PHE A 69 -20.56 6.54 8.49
N ASN A 70 -20.99 5.37 8.98
CA ASN A 70 -20.59 4.86 10.30
C ASN A 70 -19.07 4.63 10.38
N ALA A 71 -18.45 4.05 9.36
CA ALA A 71 -17.01 3.89 9.28
C ALA A 71 -16.28 5.24 9.31
N SER A 72 -16.84 6.26 8.66
CA SER A 72 -16.29 7.63 8.67
C SER A 72 -16.34 8.26 10.06
N LEU A 73 -17.43 8.04 10.79
CA LEU A 73 -17.56 8.48 12.19
C LEU A 73 -16.55 7.78 13.11
N ASN A 74 -16.36 6.46 12.91
CA ASN A 74 -15.38 5.67 13.66
C ASN A 74 -13.95 6.12 13.38
N GLN A 75 -13.62 6.36 12.12
CA GLN A 75 -12.30 6.83 11.72
C GLN A 75 -12.03 8.27 12.23
N ALA A 76 -13.01 9.16 12.13
CA ALA A 76 -12.92 10.50 12.68
C ALA A 76 -12.71 10.51 14.22
N LYS A 77 -13.33 9.54 14.93
CA LYS A 77 -13.09 9.35 16.37
C LYS A 77 -11.65 8.96 16.66
N LYS A 78 -11.09 8.02 15.89
CA LYS A 78 -9.69 7.57 16.02
C LYS A 78 -8.70 8.71 15.76
N LEU A 79 -8.98 9.54 14.76
CA LEU A 79 -8.14 10.68 14.35
C LEU A 79 -8.42 11.95 15.15
N LYS A 80 -9.38 11.94 16.10
CA LYS A 80 -9.80 13.10 16.90
C LYS A 80 -10.29 14.27 16.04
N VAL A 81 -10.92 14.00 14.89
CA VAL A 81 -11.49 14.99 13.98
C VAL A 81 -12.93 15.29 14.35
N ILE A 82 -13.34 16.58 14.24
CA ILE A 82 -14.71 17.01 14.49
C ILE A 82 -15.63 16.42 13.42
N LYS A 83 -16.68 15.70 13.84
CA LYS A 83 -17.63 14.96 13.00
C LYS A 83 -18.73 15.86 12.46
N LYS A 84 -18.38 16.90 11.72
CA LYS A 84 -19.32 17.83 11.09
C LYS A 84 -19.03 17.93 9.60
N TRP A 85 -20.06 18.06 8.79
CA TRP A 85 -19.94 18.20 7.34
C TRP A 85 -19.27 19.50 6.88
N ASN A 86 -19.28 20.54 7.74
CA ASN A 86 -18.52 21.76 7.50
C ASN A 86 -17.01 21.60 7.76
N ASN A 87 -16.58 20.47 8.29
CA ASN A 87 -15.17 20.19 8.51
C ASN A 87 -14.60 19.40 7.33
N ASN A 88 -13.73 20.03 6.55
CA ASN A 88 -13.08 19.44 5.39
C ASN A 88 -12.39 18.10 5.71
N SER A 89 -11.74 17.98 6.87
CA SER A 89 -11.08 16.75 7.27
C SER A 89 -12.05 15.58 7.46
N PHE A 90 -13.26 15.84 7.95
CA PHE A 90 -14.31 14.80 8.05
C PHE A 90 -14.85 14.41 6.68
N VAL A 91 -15.07 15.38 5.80
CA VAL A 91 -15.51 15.16 4.42
C VAL A 91 -14.47 14.33 3.66
N GLU A 92 -13.19 14.62 3.85
CA GLU A 92 -12.07 13.87 3.27
C GLU A 92 -12.09 12.40 3.69
N ILE A 93 -12.25 12.13 4.99
CA ILE A 93 -12.37 10.77 5.52
C ILE A 93 -13.54 10.02 4.86
N TYR A 94 -14.71 10.66 4.76
CA TYR A 94 -15.88 10.07 4.12
C TYR A 94 -15.62 9.75 2.64
N ILE A 95 -15.03 10.70 1.90
CA ILE A 95 -14.71 10.52 0.47
C ILE A 95 -13.66 9.41 0.27
N LEU A 96 -12.67 9.28 1.15
CA LEU A 96 -11.66 8.22 1.06
C LEU A 96 -12.29 6.84 1.24
N ILE A 97 -13.17 6.67 2.24
CA ILE A 97 -13.88 5.41 2.46
C ILE A 97 -14.82 5.12 1.31
N LEU A 98 -15.54 6.12 0.82
CA LEU A 98 -16.41 6.02 -0.34
C LEU A 98 -15.64 5.55 -1.58
N LYS A 99 -14.49 6.17 -1.89
CA LYS A 99 -13.63 5.77 -3.01
C LYS A 99 -13.16 4.33 -2.89
N LYS A 100 -12.72 3.92 -1.70
CA LYS A 100 -12.32 2.54 -1.41
C LYS A 100 -13.43 1.55 -1.81
N ILE A 101 -14.65 1.82 -1.37
CA ILE A 101 -15.79 0.92 -1.62
C ILE A 101 -16.21 0.97 -3.09
N PHE A 102 -16.25 2.15 -3.72
CA PHE A 102 -16.60 2.27 -5.14
C PHE A 102 -15.66 1.50 -6.06
N ILE A 103 -14.36 1.51 -5.78
CA ILE A 103 -13.37 0.76 -6.55
C ILE A 103 -13.63 -0.75 -6.43
N ASN A 104 -13.93 -1.21 -5.22
CA ASN A 104 -14.19 -2.63 -4.98
C ASN A 104 -15.55 -3.08 -5.55
N LEU A 105 -16.59 -2.24 -5.50
CA LEU A 105 -17.90 -2.54 -6.07
C LEU A 105 -17.90 -2.69 -7.60
N LYS A 106 -16.91 -2.12 -8.30
CA LYS A 106 -16.75 -2.32 -9.75
C LYS A 106 -16.28 -3.74 -10.10
N ASN A 107 -15.77 -4.48 -9.11
CA ASN A 107 -15.32 -5.85 -9.31
C ASN A 107 -16.51 -6.81 -9.18
N GLU A 108 -16.76 -7.60 -10.23
CA GLU A 108 -17.90 -8.52 -10.27
C GLU A 108 -17.84 -9.59 -9.18
N ASN A 109 -16.62 -10.05 -8.81
CA ASN A 109 -16.44 -11.04 -7.74
C ASN A 109 -16.87 -10.47 -6.37
N VAL A 110 -16.52 -9.22 -6.07
CA VAL A 110 -16.93 -8.56 -4.83
C VAL A 110 -18.44 -8.32 -4.84
N LEU A 111 -18.97 -7.89 -5.99
CA LEU A 111 -20.40 -7.65 -6.14
C LEU A 111 -21.23 -8.92 -5.93
N SER A 112 -20.79 -10.06 -6.46
CA SER A 112 -21.43 -11.36 -6.24
C SER A 112 -21.39 -11.79 -4.78
N LYS A 113 -20.24 -11.64 -4.09
CA LYS A 113 -20.10 -11.93 -2.66
C LYS A 113 -21.05 -11.08 -1.79
N ILE A 114 -21.25 -9.80 -2.14
CA ILE A 114 -22.21 -8.93 -1.44
C ILE A 114 -23.65 -9.38 -1.70
N LYS A 115 -24.00 -9.73 -2.95
CA LYS A 115 -25.35 -10.22 -3.31
C LYS A 115 -25.68 -11.55 -2.64
N ASN A 116 -24.70 -12.43 -2.52
CA ASN A 116 -24.83 -13.73 -1.85
C ASN A 116 -24.80 -13.61 -0.30
N LYS A 117 -24.66 -12.39 0.25
CA LYS A 117 -24.57 -12.11 1.70
C LYS A 117 -23.33 -12.72 2.37
N GLU A 118 -22.32 -13.08 1.62
CA GLU A 118 -20.99 -13.49 2.16
C GLU A 118 -20.29 -12.29 2.79
N ILE A 119 -20.46 -11.11 2.18
CA ILE A 119 -20.00 -9.83 2.70
C ILE A 119 -21.22 -9.05 3.18
N ASP A 120 -21.24 -8.70 4.46
CA ASP A 120 -22.34 -7.92 5.05
C ASP A 120 -22.27 -6.46 4.56
N ALA A 121 -23.30 -6.02 3.84
CA ALA A 121 -23.44 -4.66 3.34
C ALA A 121 -23.41 -3.60 4.47
N CYS A 122 -23.76 -3.97 5.70
CA CYS A 122 -23.75 -3.07 6.86
C CYS A 122 -22.35 -2.89 7.46
N LYS A 123 -21.41 -3.78 7.19
CA LYS A 123 -20.04 -3.78 7.76
C LYS A 123 -18.96 -3.42 6.74
N ILE A 124 -19.29 -3.38 5.47
CA ILE A 124 -18.31 -3.18 4.38
C ILE A 124 -17.48 -1.89 4.52
N GLY A 125 -18.02 -0.86 5.17
CA GLY A 125 -17.32 0.39 5.44
C GLY A 125 -16.09 0.24 6.32
N ASP A 126 -16.20 -0.56 7.38
CA ASP A 126 -15.12 -0.79 8.35
C ASP A 126 -14.11 -1.84 7.87
N MET A 127 -14.48 -2.70 6.91
CA MET A 127 -13.60 -3.74 6.37
C MET A 127 -12.39 -3.13 5.65
N THR A 128 -11.26 -3.80 5.80
CA THR A 128 -10.03 -3.47 5.05
C THR A 128 -10.16 -3.96 3.60
N HIS A 129 -9.32 -3.42 2.70
CA HIS A 129 -9.30 -3.90 1.30
C HIS A 129 -8.87 -5.37 1.18
N ILE A 130 -8.09 -5.85 2.12
CA ILE A 130 -7.66 -7.26 2.21
C ILE A 130 -8.87 -8.15 2.50
N GLU A 131 -9.72 -7.76 3.45
CA GLU A 131 -10.94 -8.51 3.80
C GLU A 131 -12.01 -8.45 2.71
N ILE A 132 -12.10 -7.33 1.99
CA ILE A 132 -13.06 -7.18 0.88
C ILE A 132 -12.67 -8.05 -0.31
N TYR A 133 -11.35 -8.12 -0.63
CA TYR A 133 -10.87 -8.86 -1.78
C TYR A 133 -9.56 -9.60 -1.48
N PRO A 134 -9.63 -10.69 -0.70
CA PRO A 134 -8.46 -11.44 -0.26
C PRO A 134 -7.68 -12.08 -1.41
N ASP A 135 -8.35 -12.48 -2.50
CA ASP A 135 -7.75 -13.25 -3.59
C ASP A 135 -6.55 -12.53 -4.23
N ILE A 136 -6.66 -11.21 -4.46
CA ILE A 136 -5.55 -10.39 -5.00
C ILE A 136 -4.50 -10.09 -3.92
N TRP A 137 -4.97 -9.79 -2.70
CA TRP A 137 -4.06 -9.31 -1.65
C TRP A 137 -3.24 -10.42 -1.01
N ASN A 138 -3.76 -11.66 -0.93
CA ASN A 138 -3.05 -12.78 -0.34
C ASN A 138 -1.74 -13.07 -1.09
N GLU A 139 -1.78 -13.11 -2.42
CA GLU A 139 -0.57 -13.31 -3.22
C GLU A 139 0.46 -12.20 -3.01
N LEU A 140 0.01 -10.94 -3.01
CA LEU A 140 0.90 -9.80 -2.78
C LEU A 140 1.50 -9.79 -1.38
N ILE A 141 0.71 -10.17 -0.36
CA ILE A 141 1.16 -10.27 1.03
C ILE A 141 2.16 -11.40 1.19
N GLU A 142 1.92 -12.56 0.58
CA GLU A 142 2.87 -13.70 0.62
C GLU A 142 4.18 -13.34 -0.07
N ASN A 143 4.12 -12.71 -1.23
CA ASN A 143 5.31 -12.26 -1.93
C ASN A 143 6.10 -11.24 -1.10
N LYS A 144 5.40 -10.30 -0.45
CA LYS A 144 6.04 -9.34 0.44
C LYS A 144 6.67 -10.03 1.65
N LYS A 145 5.98 -10.99 2.28
CA LYS A 145 6.53 -11.77 3.39
C LYS A 145 7.81 -12.49 2.98
N LYS A 146 7.79 -13.18 1.83
CA LYS A 146 8.98 -13.85 1.29
C LYS A 146 10.14 -12.89 1.07
N VAL A 147 9.86 -11.69 0.52
CA VAL A 147 10.90 -10.66 0.31
C VAL A 147 11.44 -10.14 1.65
N ASP A 148 10.56 -9.90 2.62
CA ASP A 148 10.97 -9.40 3.94
C ASP A 148 11.73 -10.49 4.72
N GLU A 149 11.30 -11.74 4.68
CA GLU A 149 12.02 -12.88 5.24
C GLU A 149 13.41 -13.05 4.63
N ASN A 150 13.54 -12.92 3.31
CA ASN A 150 14.83 -12.95 2.63
C ASN A 150 15.75 -11.78 3.03
N LYS A 151 15.19 -10.61 3.35
CA LYS A 151 15.96 -9.46 3.82
C LYS A 151 16.45 -9.61 5.26
N PHE A 152 15.61 -10.17 6.14
CA PHE A 152 15.88 -10.23 7.58
C PHE A 152 16.50 -11.55 8.00
N ASN A 153 16.04 -12.66 7.42
CA ASN A 153 16.59 -13.98 7.63
C ASN A 153 17.47 -14.41 6.47
N GLY A 154 18.26 -13.48 5.92
CA GLY A 154 19.06 -13.78 4.75
C GLY A 154 19.60 -15.20 4.86
N ASN A 155 19.02 -16.15 4.10
CA ASN A 155 19.60 -17.46 3.87
C ASN A 155 20.89 -17.25 3.04
N ILE A 156 21.83 -16.54 3.67
CA ILE A 156 23.18 -16.40 3.17
C ILE A 156 23.77 -17.79 3.39
N THR A 157 23.63 -18.64 2.39
CA THR A 157 24.41 -19.87 2.35
C THR A 157 25.87 -19.47 2.50
N ALA A 158 26.59 -20.17 3.36
CA ALA A 158 28.02 -19.94 3.52
C ALA A 158 28.66 -19.97 2.13
N THR A 159 29.22 -18.84 1.72
CA THR A 159 29.77 -18.68 0.37
C THR A 159 31.21 -19.16 0.32
N THR A 160 31.85 -19.30 1.50
CA THR A 160 33.27 -19.68 1.59
C THR A 160 33.63 -20.19 2.97
N ASP A 161 34.55 -21.14 3.00
CA ASP A 161 35.21 -21.66 4.20
C ASP A 161 36.54 -21.00 4.44
N ASN A 162 36.99 -20.06 3.54
CA ASN A 162 38.32 -19.44 3.62
C ASN A 162 38.48 -18.48 4.79
N PHE A 163 37.37 -18.01 5.37
CA PHE A 163 37.44 -17.09 6.51
C PHE A 163 37.02 -17.78 7.80
N THR A 164 37.84 -17.64 8.83
CA THR A 164 37.53 -18.12 10.17
C THR A 164 37.15 -16.97 11.07
N CYS A 165 36.00 -17.04 11.69
CA CYS A 165 35.55 -16.03 12.64
C CYS A 165 36.44 -16.00 13.88
N TYR A 166 37.02 -14.85 14.19
CA TYR A 166 37.87 -14.70 15.38
C TYR A 166 37.11 -14.85 16.70
N LYS A 167 35.79 -14.65 16.69
CA LYS A 167 34.93 -14.67 17.88
C LYS A 167 34.44 -16.07 18.22
N CYS A 168 33.91 -16.81 17.28
CA CYS A 168 33.33 -18.16 17.50
C CYS A 168 34.13 -19.27 16.81
N LYS A 169 35.20 -18.94 16.08
CA LYS A 169 36.06 -19.87 15.34
C LYS A 169 35.34 -20.72 14.29
N SER A 170 34.13 -20.33 13.91
CA SER A 170 33.37 -20.99 12.83
C SER A 170 33.92 -20.57 11.47
N GLN A 171 33.96 -21.53 10.54
CA GLN A 171 34.33 -21.30 9.12
C GLN A 171 33.10 -20.95 8.26
N LYS A 172 31.89 -21.01 8.81
CA LYS A 172 30.66 -20.66 8.08
C LYS A 172 30.55 -19.15 7.94
N CYS A 173 31.18 -18.61 6.91
CA CYS A 173 31.22 -17.18 6.63
C CYS A 173 30.67 -16.88 5.24
N SER A 174 30.08 -15.71 5.07
CA SER A 174 29.82 -15.13 3.76
C SER A 174 30.66 -13.87 3.61
N TYR A 175 31.04 -13.53 2.38
CA TYR A 175 31.76 -12.31 2.12
C TYR A 175 31.25 -11.60 0.88
N TYR A 176 31.46 -10.30 0.84
CA TYR A 176 31.26 -9.47 -0.34
C TYR A 176 32.36 -8.41 -0.43
N GLN A 177 32.63 -7.97 -1.63
CA GLN A 177 33.68 -6.99 -1.90
C GLN A 177 33.07 -5.68 -2.39
N LEU A 178 33.53 -4.57 -1.84
CA LEU A 178 33.10 -3.24 -2.25
C LEU A 178 34.34 -2.35 -2.45
N GLN A 179 34.31 -1.57 -3.52
CA GLN A 179 35.29 -0.50 -3.70
C GLN A 179 34.86 0.69 -2.83
N THR A 180 35.55 0.86 -1.71
CA THR A 180 35.29 1.93 -0.73
C THR A 180 36.27 3.09 -0.86
N ARG A 181 37.33 2.94 -1.68
CA ARG A 181 38.36 3.93 -1.92
C ARG A 181 38.44 4.25 -3.41
N SER A 182 39.62 4.74 -3.87
CA SER A 182 39.79 5.05 -5.28
C SER A 182 39.85 3.78 -6.14
N ALA A 183 39.66 3.94 -7.48
CA ALA A 183 39.62 2.81 -8.41
C ALA A 183 40.95 2.03 -8.47
N ASP A 184 42.05 2.65 -8.10
CA ASP A 184 43.42 2.08 -8.15
C ASP A 184 43.75 1.24 -6.89
N GLU A 185 42.88 1.27 -5.87
CA GLU A 185 43.11 0.51 -4.63
C GLU A 185 42.35 -0.81 -4.65
N PRO A 186 42.85 -1.86 -3.92
CA PRO A 186 42.15 -3.13 -3.83
C PRO A 186 40.81 -2.97 -3.14
N MET A 187 39.81 -3.76 -3.58
CA MET A 187 38.47 -3.77 -2.98
C MET A 187 38.51 -4.22 -1.52
N THR A 188 37.76 -3.54 -0.67
CA THR A 188 37.59 -3.94 0.73
C THR A 188 36.67 -5.14 0.81
N THR A 189 37.10 -6.21 1.46
CA THR A 189 36.31 -7.42 1.70
C THR A 189 35.58 -7.29 3.04
N TYR A 190 34.30 -7.40 3.03
CA TYR A 190 33.47 -7.47 4.22
C TYR A 190 33.07 -8.93 4.45
N VAL A 191 33.24 -9.40 5.67
CA VAL A 191 32.97 -10.79 6.04
C VAL A 191 31.95 -10.84 7.15
N ASP A 192 30.91 -11.66 6.97
CA ASP A 192 29.83 -11.89 7.92
C ASP A 192 29.88 -13.34 8.39
N CYS A 193 30.02 -13.57 9.70
CA CYS A 193 29.91 -14.91 10.27
C CYS A 193 28.44 -15.31 10.46
N LEU A 194 28.05 -16.41 9.81
CA LEU A 194 26.66 -16.91 9.87
C LEU A 194 26.30 -17.57 11.20
N ASN A 195 27.33 -17.95 12.00
CA ASN A 195 27.10 -18.63 13.25
C ASN A 195 26.84 -17.66 14.43
N CYS A 196 27.61 -16.58 14.53
CA CYS A 196 27.52 -15.62 15.64
C CYS A 196 27.16 -14.20 15.24
N GLY A 197 26.92 -13.93 13.95
CA GLY A 197 26.56 -12.60 13.43
C GLY A 197 27.69 -11.57 13.51
N ASN A 198 28.93 -11.99 13.80
CA ASN A 198 30.08 -11.08 13.85
C ASN A 198 30.47 -10.63 12.46
N ARG A 199 30.73 -9.32 12.31
CA ARG A 199 31.15 -8.70 11.04
C ARG A 199 32.52 -8.05 11.18
N TRP A 200 33.33 -8.22 10.16
CA TRP A 200 34.64 -7.56 10.08
C TRP A 200 35.01 -7.26 8.63
N LYS A 201 36.03 -6.49 8.44
CA LYS A 201 36.59 -6.14 7.14
C LYS A 201 38.08 -6.56 7.05
N CYS A 202 38.48 -6.97 5.87
CA CYS A 202 39.85 -7.27 5.49
C CYS A 202 40.31 -6.36 4.37
#